data_3d5e8b0d2d72e3f1c33f914d38f60fa6
#
_entry.id   3d5e8b0d2d72e3f1c33f914d38f60fa6
#
_cell.length_a   1.000
_cell.length_b   1.000
_cell.length_c   1.000
_cell.angle_alpha   90.00
_cell.angle_beta   90.00
_cell.angle_gamma   90.00
#
_symmetry.space_group_name_H-M   'P 1'
#
loop_
_entity.id
_entity.type
_entity.pdbx_description
1 polymer ?
#
loop_
_entity_poly.entity_id
_entity_poly.type
_entity_poly.pdbx_seq_one_letter_code
_entity_poly.pdbx_strand_id
1 'polypeptide(L)'
;MGTNPLLANALDLDRWADTLESRGAFPELMRRLLAQTPGVTNIDIRAHEGIAASGWDGTATSDGSSFLPKGELRFEFGTNKDPQAKANKDYNTRAKKVTGKSDEIFVFVTPRNWLNGASWAKKRRQEGVFASVEAYDVHRLEGWLQSTPAVHYWISEQIGKPVSGAQTLTSWWEQLRRNCKIEVPPEFHTAGRHNESERLMQLLSRDGTVSALQAAWCNDALAFCHAVLLQADDAKLERALVVSEPEAWRYLAMQGSRLIMIPVFDNPDIGLALNERRQCHRV
;
A
#
# COMPACT_ATOMS: atom_id res chain seq x y z
N MET A 1 -6.13 0.42 -20.52
CA MET A 1 -5.52 1.51 -19.75
C MET A 1 -4.02 1.34 -19.85
N GLY A 2 -3.28 2.36 -20.34
CA GLY A 2 -1.83 2.28 -20.40
C GLY A 2 -1.26 2.31 -18.98
N THR A 3 -0.35 1.40 -18.68
CA THR A 3 0.44 1.44 -17.44
C THR A 3 1.32 2.69 -17.48
N ASN A 4 1.35 3.44 -16.38
CA ASN A 4 2.31 4.55 -16.28
C ASN A 4 3.74 3.95 -16.39
N PRO A 5 4.53 4.26 -17.41
CA PRO A 5 5.81 3.61 -17.68
C PRO A 5 6.86 3.88 -16.59
N LEU A 6 6.61 4.85 -15.71
CA LEU A 6 7.51 5.24 -14.62
C LEU A 6 7.25 4.48 -13.33
N LEU A 7 6.09 3.84 -13.17
CA LEU A 7 5.79 3.05 -11.98
C LEU A 7 6.37 1.62 -12.09
N ALA A 8 6.57 1.00 -10.94
CA ALA A 8 7.09 -0.36 -10.84
C ALA A 8 6.20 -1.36 -11.60
N ASN A 9 6.78 -2.20 -12.41
CA ASN A 9 6.11 -3.29 -13.10
C ASN A 9 6.56 -4.66 -12.56
N ALA A 10 6.00 -5.75 -13.10
CA ALA A 10 6.34 -7.10 -12.68
C ALA A 10 7.85 -7.39 -12.74
N LEU A 11 8.55 -6.92 -13.79
CA LEU A 11 9.99 -7.14 -13.94
C LEU A 11 10.80 -6.38 -12.88
N ASP A 12 10.38 -5.16 -12.53
CA ASP A 12 11.02 -4.37 -11.49
C ASP A 12 10.88 -5.04 -10.12
N LEU A 13 9.70 -5.56 -9.80
CA LEU A 13 9.43 -6.28 -8.55
C LEU A 13 10.20 -7.60 -8.47
N ASP A 14 10.28 -8.36 -9.57
CA ASP A 14 11.03 -9.61 -9.62
C ASP A 14 12.54 -9.38 -9.40
N ARG A 15 13.10 -8.32 -10.00
CA ARG A 15 14.49 -7.91 -9.77
C ARG A 15 14.71 -7.40 -8.35
N TRP A 16 13.78 -6.60 -7.83
CA TRP A 16 13.84 -6.12 -6.45
C TRP A 16 13.88 -7.28 -5.45
N ALA A 17 13.20 -8.38 -5.72
CA ALA A 17 13.22 -9.56 -4.87
C ALA A 17 14.62 -10.20 -4.71
N ASP A 18 15.62 -9.83 -5.54
CA ASP A 18 17.02 -10.25 -5.38
C ASP A 18 17.78 -9.43 -4.35
N THR A 19 17.25 -8.27 -3.96
CA THR A 19 17.92 -7.37 -3.01
C THR A 19 17.70 -7.84 -1.56
N LEU A 20 18.60 -7.41 -0.66
CA LEU A 20 18.46 -7.73 0.76
C LEU A 20 17.28 -6.96 1.39
N GLU A 21 17.08 -5.72 0.93
CA GLU A 21 16.02 -4.82 1.37
C GLU A 21 14.63 -5.39 1.13
N SER A 22 14.45 -6.16 0.04
CA SER A 22 13.16 -6.77 -0.29
C SER A 22 12.61 -7.66 0.82
N ARG A 23 13.47 -8.33 1.59
CA ARG A 23 13.06 -9.23 2.68
C ARG A 23 12.37 -8.48 3.81
N GLY A 24 12.84 -7.28 4.14
CA GLY A 24 12.23 -6.42 5.16
C GLY A 24 11.04 -5.63 4.64
N ALA A 25 11.13 -5.13 3.40
CA ALA A 25 10.12 -4.26 2.82
C ALA A 25 8.92 -4.99 2.19
N PHE A 26 9.05 -6.29 1.86
CA PHE A 26 7.95 -7.04 1.26
C PHE A 26 6.75 -7.23 2.21
N PRO A 27 6.92 -7.58 3.49
CA PRO A 27 5.82 -7.57 4.44
C PRO A 27 5.13 -6.20 4.56
N GLU A 28 5.89 -5.11 4.51
CA GLU A 28 5.33 -3.75 4.55
C GLU A 28 4.54 -3.42 3.27
N LEU A 29 5.02 -3.84 2.09
CA LEU A 29 4.25 -3.76 0.86
C LEU A 29 2.89 -4.47 1.00
N MET A 30 2.89 -5.68 1.54
CA MET A 30 1.67 -6.44 1.74
C MET A 30 0.72 -5.79 2.75
N ARG A 31 1.24 -5.25 3.86
CA ARG A 31 0.46 -4.52 4.84
C ARG A 31 -0.26 -3.32 4.19
N ARG A 32 0.47 -2.53 3.39
CA ARG A 32 -0.07 -1.36 2.69
C ARG A 32 -1.13 -1.74 1.65
N LEU A 33 -0.90 -2.79 0.87
CA LEU A 33 -1.88 -3.31 -0.10
C LEU A 33 -3.18 -3.75 0.60
N LEU A 34 -3.07 -4.49 1.70
CA LEU A 34 -4.20 -4.94 2.49
C LEU A 34 -4.96 -3.76 3.11
N ALA A 35 -4.25 -2.80 3.71
CA ALA A 35 -4.85 -1.62 4.35
C ALA A 35 -5.61 -0.72 3.36
N GLN A 36 -5.24 -0.74 2.09
CA GLN A 36 -5.93 0.04 1.05
C GLN A 36 -6.95 -0.78 0.25
N THR A 37 -7.10 -2.06 0.53
CA THR A 37 -8.09 -2.91 -0.12
C THR A 37 -9.43 -2.83 0.62
N PRO A 38 -10.52 -2.41 -0.05
CA PRO A 38 -11.83 -2.33 0.58
C PRO A 38 -12.28 -3.69 1.13
N GLY A 39 -12.92 -3.68 2.30
CA GLY A 39 -13.45 -4.89 2.95
C GLY A 39 -12.38 -5.75 3.62
N VAL A 40 -11.16 -5.25 3.80
CA VAL A 40 -10.10 -5.92 4.58
C VAL A 40 -10.00 -5.27 5.95
N THR A 41 -9.99 -6.13 6.99
CA THR A 41 -9.92 -5.74 8.40
C THR A 41 -8.99 -6.68 9.17
N ASN A 42 -8.72 -6.40 10.44
CA ASN A 42 -7.92 -7.23 11.34
C ASN A 42 -6.55 -7.59 10.75
N ILE A 43 -5.91 -6.59 10.11
CA ILE A 43 -4.60 -6.77 9.49
C ILE A 43 -3.54 -6.85 10.58
N ASP A 44 -2.84 -7.98 10.67
CA ASP A 44 -1.66 -8.19 11.50
C ASP A 44 -0.53 -8.74 10.63
N ILE A 45 0.37 -7.88 10.22
CA ILE A 45 1.56 -8.22 9.45
C ILE A 45 2.78 -7.72 10.21
N ARG A 46 3.68 -8.63 10.49
CA ARG A 46 4.94 -8.33 11.16
C ARG A 46 5.95 -7.83 10.15
N ALA A 47 6.09 -6.52 10.07
CA ALA A 47 7.14 -5.86 9.29
C ALA A 47 8.39 -5.65 10.15
N HIS A 48 9.56 -5.56 9.52
CA HIS A 48 10.85 -5.25 10.12
C HIS A 48 11.37 -6.28 11.15
N GLU A 49 11.42 -5.96 12.42
CA GLU A 49 12.08 -6.78 13.44
C GLU A 49 11.34 -8.08 13.84
N GLY A 50 10.08 -8.22 13.46
CA GLY A 50 9.24 -9.37 13.78
C GLY A 50 9.42 -10.60 12.88
N ILE A 51 10.26 -10.55 11.86
CA ILE A 51 10.40 -11.59 10.82
C ILE A 51 10.87 -12.95 11.36
N ALA A 52 11.56 -12.98 12.51
CA ALA A 52 12.08 -14.21 13.12
C ALA A 52 11.10 -14.89 14.10
N ALA A 53 9.93 -14.33 14.37
CA ALA A 53 8.98 -14.90 15.32
C ALA A 53 8.25 -16.13 14.74
N SER A 54 7.99 -17.14 15.59
CA SER A 54 7.20 -18.31 15.18
C SER A 54 5.74 -17.90 14.96
N GLY A 55 5.17 -18.20 13.81
CA GLY A 55 3.79 -17.85 13.49
C GLY A 55 3.60 -17.62 11.99
N TRP A 56 2.43 -17.15 11.59
CA TRP A 56 2.16 -16.68 10.23
C TRP A 56 2.93 -15.39 9.96
N ASP A 57 3.35 -15.18 8.71
CA ASP A 57 3.97 -13.92 8.31
C ASP A 57 2.95 -12.77 8.32
N GLY A 58 1.67 -13.10 8.19
CA GLY A 58 0.58 -12.14 8.34
C GLY A 58 -0.79 -12.79 8.42
N THR A 59 -1.74 -12.03 8.95
CA THR A 59 -3.16 -12.40 9.01
C THR A 59 -4.05 -11.22 8.64
N ALA A 60 -5.22 -11.49 8.08
CA ALA A 60 -6.26 -10.49 7.83
C ALA A 60 -7.62 -11.17 7.67
N THR A 61 -8.69 -10.40 7.84
CA THR A 61 -10.05 -10.80 7.49
C THR A 61 -10.49 -10.06 6.24
N SER A 62 -11.12 -10.74 5.28
CA SER A 62 -11.60 -10.15 4.03
C SER A 62 -13.08 -10.45 3.79
N ASP A 63 -13.84 -9.43 3.38
CA ASP A 63 -15.22 -9.57 2.90
C ASP A 63 -15.31 -10.06 1.44
N GLY A 64 -14.16 -10.20 0.79
CA GLY A 64 -14.00 -10.52 -0.62
C GLY A 64 -13.78 -9.29 -1.49
N SER A 65 -12.82 -9.40 -2.43
CA SER A 65 -12.49 -8.36 -3.41
C SER A 65 -11.98 -9.00 -4.70
N SER A 66 -11.63 -8.18 -5.71
CA SER A 66 -10.99 -8.67 -6.95
C SER A 66 -9.65 -9.37 -6.69
N PHE A 67 -9.01 -9.08 -5.55
CA PHE A 67 -7.68 -9.59 -5.22
C PHE A 67 -7.70 -10.64 -4.11
N LEU A 68 -8.69 -10.61 -3.22
CA LEU A 68 -8.73 -11.46 -2.03
C LEU A 68 -10.04 -12.23 -1.95
N PRO A 69 -10.02 -13.53 -1.61
CA PRO A 69 -11.22 -14.29 -1.29
C PRO A 69 -11.83 -13.79 0.03
N LYS A 70 -13.11 -14.06 0.22
CA LYS A 70 -13.81 -13.81 1.49
C LYS A 70 -13.40 -14.85 2.53
N GLY A 71 -13.03 -14.40 3.73
CA GLY A 71 -12.72 -15.25 4.89
C GLY A 71 -11.52 -14.80 5.69
N GLU A 72 -11.07 -15.68 6.58
CA GLU A 72 -9.87 -15.48 7.40
C GLU A 72 -8.63 -15.87 6.61
N LEU A 73 -7.77 -14.91 6.35
CA LEU A 73 -6.57 -15.06 5.52
C LEU A 73 -5.34 -15.28 6.39
N ARG A 74 -4.52 -16.26 6.01
CA ARG A 74 -3.24 -16.59 6.63
C ARG A 74 -2.14 -16.52 5.58
N PHE A 75 -1.25 -15.57 5.76
CA PHE A 75 -0.22 -15.25 4.77
C PHE A 75 1.13 -15.88 5.11
N GLU A 76 1.80 -16.38 4.08
CA GLU A 76 3.22 -16.69 4.05
C GLU A 76 3.88 -15.93 2.90
N PHE A 77 5.01 -15.32 3.17
CA PHE A 77 5.73 -14.49 2.22
C PHE A 77 7.06 -15.13 1.81
N GLY A 78 7.41 -14.99 0.54
CA GLY A 78 8.68 -15.52 0.04
C GLY A 78 9.29 -14.69 -1.08
N THR A 79 10.52 -14.20 -0.87
CA THR A 79 11.35 -13.55 -1.91
C THR A 79 12.37 -14.50 -2.54
N ASN A 80 12.31 -15.78 -2.21
CA ASN A 80 13.27 -16.81 -2.66
C ASN A 80 13.25 -16.98 -4.18
N LYS A 81 14.40 -17.33 -4.77
CA LYS A 81 14.53 -17.61 -6.21
C LYS A 81 13.69 -18.80 -6.67
N ASP A 82 13.44 -19.75 -5.79
CA ASP A 82 12.50 -20.85 -6.02
C ASP A 82 11.26 -20.65 -5.15
N PRO A 83 10.22 -19.96 -5.67
CA PRO A 83 8.99 -19.72 -4.93
C PRO A 83 8.23 -21.02 -4.63
N GLN A 84 8.30 -22.03 -5.50
CA GLN A 84 7.61 -23.30 -5.30
C GLN A 84 8.20 -24.10 -4.12
N ALA A 85 9.53 -24.15 -4.00
CA ALA A 85 10.18 -24.82 -2.88
C ALA A 85 9.83 -24.12 -1.55
N LYS A 86 9.84 -22.77 -1.52
CA LYS A 86 9.43 -21.98 -0.34
C LYS A 86 7.97 -22.23 0.01
N ALA A 87 7.05 -22.10 -0.95
CA ALA A 87 5.63 -22.35 -0.76
C ALA A 87 5.33 -23.77 -0.23
N ASN A 88 6.02 -24.78 -0.78
CA ASN A 88 5.90 -26.16 -0.29
C ASN A 88 6.34 -26.30 1.17
N LYS A 89 7.49 -25.70 1.52
CA LYS A 89 8.02 -25.74 2.89
C LYS A 89 7.03 -25.11 3.87
N ASP A 90 6.54 -23.93 3.55
CA ASP A 90 5.64 -23.17 4.43
C ASP A 90 4.29 -23.87 4.56
N TYR A 91 3.68 -24.24 3.44
CA TYR A 91 2.42 -24.99 3.44
C TYR A 91 2.51 -26.26 4.29
N ASN A 92 3.53 -27.11 4.07
CA ASN A 92 3.70 -28.33 4.81
C ASN A 92 3.93 -28.10 6.30
N THR A 93 4.62 -26.99 6.66
CA THR A 93 4.86 -26.61 8.06
C THR A 93 3.56 -26.22 8.75
N ARG A 94 2.67 -25.48 8.06
CA ARG A 94 1.38 -25.07 8.58
C ARG A 94 0.36 -26.20 8.59
N ALA A 95 0.29 -26.97 7.53
CA ALA A 95 -0.63 -28.10 7.40
C ALA A 95 -0.44 -29.15 8.53
N LYS A 96 0.79 -29.39 8.97
CA LYS A 96 1.08 -30.30 10.11
C LYS A 96 0.50 -29.83 11.44
N LYS A 97 0.18 -28.53 11.58
CA LYS A 97 -0.37 -27.96 12.81
C LYS A 97 -1.90 -27.92 12.80
N VAL A 98 -2.52 -28.21 11.66
CA VAL A 98 -3.98 -28.24 11.51
C VAL A 98 -4.50 -29.60 11.97
N THR A 99 -5.43 -29.61 12.91
CA THR A 99 -6.13 -30.82 13.35
C THR A 99 -7.49 -30.85 12.66
N GLY A 100 -7.69 -31.80 11.76
CA GLY A 100 -8.90 -31.84 10.93
C GLY A 100 -8.82 -30.89 9.72
N LYS A 101 -9.91 -30.16 9.43
CA LYS A 101 -10.00 -29.16 8.37
C LYS A 101 -10.06 -27.77 8.97
N SER A 102 -9.24 -26.85 8.47
CA SER A 102 -9.28 -25.43 8.88
C SER A 102 -10.28 -24.65 8.03
N ASP A 103 -10.99 -23.70 8.64
CA ASP A 103 -11.84 -22.72 7.96
C ASP A 103 -11.02 -21.52 7.42
N GLU A 104 -9.72 -21.49 7.72
CA GLU A 104 -8.80 -20.45 7.26
C GLU A 104 -8.37 -20.66 5.81
N ILE A 105 -8.00 -19.58 5.16
CA ILE A 105 -7.48 -19.57 3.79
C ILE A 105 -5.98 -19.36 3.83
N PHE A 106 -5.23 -20.33 3.33
CA PHE A 106 -3.78 -20.21 3.17
C PHE A 106 -3.45 -19.37 1.94
N VAL A 107 -2.65 -18.31 2.09
CA VAL A 107 -2.22 -17.43 0.99
C VAL A 107 -0.70 -17.35 0.95
N PHE A 108 -0.09 -17.88 -0.10
CA PHE A 108 1.34 -17.67 -0.35
C PHE A 108 1.53 -16.52 -1.33
N VAL A 109 2.38 -15.57 -0.99
CA VAL A 109 2.64 -14.38 -1.82
C VAL A 109 4.14 -14.26 -2.10
N THR A 110 4.47 -13.98 -3.36
CA THR A 110 5.86 -13.79 -3.79
C THR A 110 5.96 -12.67 -4.83
N PRO A 111 6.96 -11.79 -4.76
CA PRO A 111 7.25 -10.82 -5.82
C PRO A 111 8.00 -11.46 -7.00
N ARG A 112 8.11 -12.79 -7.04
CA ARG A 112 8.73 -13.55 -8.13
C ARG A 112 7.72 -13.92 -9.19
N ASN A 113 8.21 -14.05 -10.42
CA ASN A 113 7.46 -14.72 -11.48
C ASN A 113 7.32 -16.22 -11.15
N TRP A 114 6.07 -16.69 -11.03
CA TRP A 114 5.80 -18.09 -10.68
C TRP A 114 4.70 -18.68 -11.56
N LEU A 115 5.09 -19.13 -12.76
CA LEU A 115 4.17 -19.67 -13.78
C LEU A 115 3.27 -20.81 -13.28
N ASN A 116 3.77 -21.61 -12.35
CA ASN A 116 3.05 -22.77 -11.81
C ASN A 116 2.26 -22.47 -10.53
N GLY A 117 2.22 -21.23 -10.05
CA GLY A 117 1.58 -20.86 -8.79
C GLY A 117 0.10 -21.23 -8.73
N ALA A 118 -0.66 -20.94 -9.79
CA ALA A 118 -2.08 -21.27 -9.86
C ALA A 118 -2.35 -22.79 -9.84
N SER A 119 -1.56 -23.58 -10.57
CA SER A 119 -1.69 -25.03 -10.61
C SER A 119 -1.27 -25.65 -9.27
N TRP A 120 -0.25 -25.10 -8.63
CA TRP A 120 0.17 -25.51 -7.28
C TRP A 120 -0.97 -25.24 -6.26
N ALA A 121 -1.54 -24.05 -6.23
CA ALA A 121 -2.64 -23.72 -5.34
C ALA A 121 -3.85 -24.64 -5.57
N LYS A 122 -4.22 -24.91 -6.84
CA LYS A 122 -5.29 -25.85 -7.19
C LYS A 122 -5.04 -27.23 -6.61
N LYS A 123 -3.81 -27.78 -6.74
CA LYS A 123 -3.43 -29.06 -6.17
C LYS A 123 -3.55 -29.08 -4.65
N ARG A 124 -3.08 -28.02 -3.97
CA ARG A 124 -3.15 -27.92 -2.50
C ARG A 124 -4.58 -27.78 -1.98
N ARG A 125 -5.47 -27.11 -2.70
CA ARG A 125 -6.92 -27.07 -2.34
C ARG A 125 -7.54 -28.46 -2.33
N GLN A 126 -7.13 -29.35 -3.23
CA GLN A 126 -7.64 -30.75 -3.29
C GLN A 126 -7.27 -31.57 -2.06
N GLU A 127 -6.22 -31.20 -1.32
CA GLU A 127 -5.84 -31.87 -0.07
C GLU A 127 -6.82 -31.59 1.07
N GLY A 128 -7.63 -30.52 0.98
CA GLY A 128 -8.70 -30.22 1.92
C GLY A 128 -8.26 -29.82 3.34
N VAL A 129 -7.00 -29.44 3.54
CA VAL A 129 -6.46 -29.03 4.85
C VAL A 129 -6.98 -27.67 5.26
N PHE A 130 -6.96 -26.69 4.34
CA PHE A 130 -7.48 -25.34 4.50
C PHE A 130 -8.78 -25.17 3.72
N ALA A 131 -9.59 -24.15 4.08
CA ALA A 131 -10.81 -23.81 3.36
C ALA A 131 -10.52 -23.49 1.89
N SER A 132 -9.43 -22.76 1.62
CA SER A 132 -8.86 -22.52 0.30
C SER A 132 -7.34 -22.35 0.39
N VAL A 133 -6.67 -22.45 -0.74
CA VAL A 133 -5.23 -22.15 -0.88
C VAL A 133 -5.06 -21.24 -2.08
N GLU A 134 -4.40 -20.11 -1.88
CA GLU A 134 -4.12 -19.11 -2.90
C GLU A 134 -2.61 -18.94 -3.10
N ALA A 135 -2.22 -18.64 -4.33
CA ALA A 135 -0.85 -18.31 -4.69
C ALA A 135 -0.83 -17.03 -5.51
N TYR A 136 -0.12 -16.02 -5.03
CA TYR A 136 0.01 -14.72 -5.65
C TYR A 136 1.45 -14.51 -6.05
N ASP A 137 1.65 -14.36 -7.34
CA ASP A 137 2.93 -14.06 -7.95
C ASP A 137 3.05 -12.56 -8.29
N VAL A 138 4.16 -12.21 -8.92
CA VAL A 138 4.46 -10.83 -9.32
C VAL A 138 3.40 -10.20 -10.22
N HIS A 139 2.77 -10.97 -11.11
CA HIS A 139 1.75 -10.44 -12.03
C HIS A 139 0.46 -10.09 -11.29
N ARG A 140 0.08 -10.90 -10.30
CA ARG A 140 -1.05 -10.58 -9.44
C ARG A 140 -0.76 -9.37 -8.54
N LEU A 141 0.47 -9.25 -8.04
CA LEU A 141 0.90 -8.07 -7.28
C LEU A 141 0.88 -6.80 -8.14
N GLU A 142 1.37 -6.85 -9.38
CA GLU A 142 1.31 -5.72 -10.31
C GLU A 142 -0.13 -5.26 -10.56
N GLY A 143 -1.05 -6.20 -10.84
CA GLY A 143 -2.47 -5.88 -10.99
C GLY A 143 -3.08 -5.25 -9.74
N TRP A 144 -2.67 -5.71 -8.54
CA TRP A 144 -3.11 -5.14 -7.27
C TRP A 144 -2.56 -3.73 -7.07
N LEU A 145 -1.29 -3.50 -7.35
CA LEU A 145 -0.65 -2.18 -7.31
C LEU A 145 -1.33 -1.18 -8.26
N GLN A 146 -1.72 -1.60 -9.45
CA GLN A 146 -2.46 -0.74 -10.39
C GLN A 146 -3.80 -0.26 -9.82
N SER A 147 -4.42 -1.01 -8.91
CA SER A 147 -5.66 -0.61 -8.23
C SER A 147 -5.44 0.16 -6.92
N THR A 148 -4.19 0.26 -6.45
CA THR A 148 -3.77 0.96 -5.24
C THR A 148 -2.65 1.96 -5.53
N PRO A 149 -2.93 3.08 -6.22
CA PRO A 149 -1.90 3.97 -6.77
C PRO A 149 -0.93 4.51 -5.72
N ALA A 150 -1.39 4.85 -4.51
CA ALA A 150 -0.49 5.36 -3.46
C ALA A 150 0.58 4.33 -3.06
N VAL A 151 0.19 3.04 -2.96
CA VAL A 151 1.14 1.95 -2.69
C VAL A 151 2.06 1.73 -3.90
N HIS A 152 1.53 1.90 -5.11
CA HIS A 152 2.30 1.77 -6.33
C HIS A 152 3.38 2.85 -6.45
N TYR A 153 3.06 4.11 -6.10
CA TYR A 153 4.05 5.18 -6.00
C TYR A 153 5.08 4.86 -4.91
N TRP A 154 4.62 4.48 -3.71
CA TRP A 154 5.50 4.14 -2.60
C TRP A 154 6.51 3.03 -2.97
N ILE A 155 6.06 1.89 -3.53
CA ILE A 155 7.02 0.81 -3.87
C ILE A 155 7.95 1.22 -5.00
N SER A 156 7.49 2.04 -5.97
CA SER A 156 8.35 2.56 -7.03
C SER A 156 9.48 3.42 -6.47
N GLU A 157 9.19 4.26 -5.48
CA GLU A 157 10.21 5.03 -4.76
C GLU A 157 11.20 4.12 -4.00
N GLN A 158 10.67 3.08 -3.30
CA GLN A 158 11.51 2.14 -2.53
C GLN A 158 12.50 1.36 -3.40
N ILE A 159 12.12 1.02 -4.61
CA ILE A 159 13.01 0.30 -5.56
C ILE A 159 13.91 1.23 -6.38
N GLY A 160 13.93 2.53 -6.05
CA GLY A 160 14.76 3.53 -6.72
C GLY A 160 14.30 3.86 -8.15
N LYS A 161 13.06 3.58 -8.52
CA LYS A 161 12.52 3.92 -9.82
C LYS A 161 12.02 5.38 -9.78
N PRO A 162 12.52 6.27 -10.65
CA PRO A 162 12.08 7.66 -10.64
C PRO A 162 10.60 7.75 -10.96
N VAL A 163 9.88 8.46 -10.11
CA VAL A 163 8.45 8.73 -10.29
C VAL A 163 8.30 10.21 -10.62
N SER A 164 7.70 10.52 -11.76
CA SER A 164 7.46 11.91 -12.15
C SER A 164 6.06 12.37 -11.75
N GLY A 165 5.96 13.63 -11.40
CA GLY A 165 4.71 14.35 -11.23
C GLY A 165 3.92 14.07 -9.95
N ALA A 166 4.29 13.04 -9.16
CA ALA A 166 3.73 12.81 -7.84
C ALA A 166 4.67 11.98 -6.96
N GLN A 167 4.53 12.13 -5.65
CA GLN A 167 5.26 11.34 -4.63
C GLN A 167 4.38 11.17 -3.39
N THR A 168 4.71 10.21 -2.53
CA THR A 168 4.01 10.09 -1.26
C THR A 168 4.31 11.29 -0.36
N LEU A 169 3.33 11.67 0.47
CA LEU A 169 3.54 12.78 1.42
C LEU A 169 4.66 12.46 2.42
N THR A 170 4.81 11.18 2.78
CA THR A 170 5.92 10.71 3.62
C THR A 170 7.27 10.90 2.94
N SER A 171 7.41 10.51 1.66
CA SER A 171 8.66 10.69 0.91
C SER A 171 9.00 12.17 0.73
N TRP A 172 8.00 13.01 0.49
CA TRP A 172 8.18 14.46 0.45
C TRP A 172 8.72 14.99 1.80
N TRP A 173 8.11 14.55 2.92
CA TRP A 173 8.55 14.94 4.27
C TRP A 173 10.00 14.52 4.54
N GLU A 174 10.36 13.31 4.18
CA GLU A 174 11.74 12.82 4.35
C GLU A 174 12.76 13.57 3.49
N GLN A 175 12.39 13.98 2.28
CA GLN A 175 13.23 14.83 1.45
C GLN A 175 13.40 16.22 2.08
N LEU A 176 12.32 16.80 2.60
CA LEU A 176 12.38 18.07 3.32
C LEU A 176 13.34 17.97 4.52
N ARG A 177 13.20 16.96 5.36
CA ARG A 177 14.07 16.73 6.53
C ARG A 177 15.55 16.60 6.14
N ARG A 178 15.85 15.83 5.11
CA ARG A 178 17.25 15.67 4.63
C ARG A 178 17.87 16.97 4.15
N ASN A 179 17.07 17.89 3.64
CA ASN A 179 17.53 19.18 3.15
C ASN A 179 17.56 20.28 4.24
N CYS A 180 16.93 20.05 5.38
CA CYS A 180 16.91 21.00 6.50
C CYS A 180 18.13 20.77 7.40
N LYS A 181 18.78 21.88 7.80
CA LYS A 181 19.90 21.84 8.75
C LYS A 181 19.46 21.61 10.20
N ILE A 182 18.19 21.86 10.50
CA ILE A 182 17.59 21.75 11.82
C ILE A 182 16.49 20.71 11.73
N GLU A 183 16.52 19.72 12.60
CA GLU A 183 15.46 18.74 12.71
C GLU A 183 14.25 19.36 13.46
N VAL A 184 13.16 19.52 12.73
CA VAL A 184 11.90 20.02 13.29
C VAL A 184 10.95 18.84 13.42
N PRO A 185 10.50 18.47 14.64
CA PRO A 185 9.58 17.37 14.82
C PRO A 185 8.21 17.70 14.23
N PRO A 186 7.45 16.70 13.74
CA PRO A 186 6.13 16.93 13.11
C PRO A 186 5.16 17.73 14.01
N GLU A 187 5.20 17.52 15.31
CA GLU A 187 4.34 18.19 16.31
C GLU A 187 4.50 19.72 16.31
N PHE A 188 5.66 20.21 15.87
CA PHE A 188 5.88 21.66 15.73
C PHE A 188 4.89 22.30 14.74
N HIS A 189 4.56 21.57 13.67
CA HIS A 189 3.67 22.06 12.63
C HIS A 189 2.19 22.08 13.05
N THR A 190 1.82 21.33 14.09
CA THR A 190 0.45 21.33 14.68
C THR A 190 0.34 22.18 15.96
N ALA A 191 1.48 22.63 16.52
CA ALA A 191 1.50 23.44 17.74
C ALA A 191 0.69 24.74 17.57
N GLY A 192 -0.27 24.96 18.47
CA GLY A 192 -1.16 26.11 18.43
C GLY A 192 -2.24 26.07 17.33
N ARG A 193 -2.37 24.98 16.57
CA ARG A 193 -3.29 24.82 15.44
C ARG A 193 -4.26 23.64 15.66
N HIS A 194 -4.71 23.47 16.89
CA HIS A 194 -5.57 22.33 17.26
C HIS A 194 -6.90 22.33 16.49
N ASN A 195 -7.56 23.50 16.39
CA ASN A 195 -8.82 23.64 15.68
C ASN A 195 -8.69 23.33 14.17
N GLU A 196 -7.59 23.80 13.55
CA GLU A 196 -7.29 23.55 12.15
C GLU A 196 -7.00 22.06 11.91
N SER A 197 -6.28 21.42 12.82
CA SER A 197 -6.00 19.99 12.77
C SER A 197 -7.28 19.14 12.86
N GLU A 198 -8.16 19.45 13.82
CA GLU A 198 -9.46 18.77 13.94
C GLU A 198 -10.34 19.01 12.71
N ARG A 199 -10.38 20.22 12.18
CA ARG A 199 -11.13 20.56 10.98
C ARG A 199 -10.64 19.78 9.76
N LEU A 200 -9.32 19.71 9.56
CA LEU A 200 -8.74 18.91 8.48
C LEU A 200 -9.14 17.44 8.61
N MET A 201 -9.03 16.86 9.80
CA MET A 201 -9.41 15.46 10.04
C MET A 201 -10.90 15.21 9.81
N GLN A 202 -11.78 16.11 10.20
CA GLN A 202 -13.21 16.01 9.92
C GLN A 202 -13.51 16.04 8.42
N LEU A 203 -12.80 16.88 7.66
CA LEU A 203 -12.92 16.92 6.20
C LEU A 203 -12.41 15.62 5.56
N LEU A 204 -11.26 15.11 5.99
CA LEU A 204 -10.68 13.87 5.48
C LEU A 204 -11.42 12.60 5.91
N SER A 205 -12.39 12.70 6.84
CA SER A 205 -13.28 11.59 7.19
C SER A 205 -14.43 11.39 6.19
N ARG A 206 -14.66 12.34 5.29
CA ARG A 206 -15.72 12.32 4.28
C ARG A 206 -15.11 12.12 2.91
N ASP A 207 -15.58 11.10 2.17
CA ASP A 207 -15.14 10.87 0.80
C ASP A 207 -15.60 12.01 -0.14
N GLY A 208 -14.78 12.32 -1.12
CA GLY A 208 -15.09 13.33 -2.15
C GLY A 208 -15.10 14.79 -1.66
N THR A 209 -14.46 15.09 -0.53
CA THR A 209 -14.32 16.47 -0.03
C THR A 209 -13.16 17.19 -0.70
N VAL A 210 -13.31 18.51 -0.83
CA VAL A 210 -12.25 19.43 -1.24
C VAL A 210 -12.06 20.45 -0.13
N SER A 211 -10.81 20.73 0.20
CA SER A 211 -10.44 21.76 1.15
C SER A 211 -9.29 22.58 0.58
N ALA A 212 -9.22 23.84 0.99
CA ALA A 212 -8.08 24.71 0.70
C ALA A 212 -7.37 25.06 2.01
N LEU A 213 -6.06 24.84 2.04
CA LEU A 213 -5.20 25.30 3.11
C LEU A 213 -4.50 26.59 2.68
N GLN A 214 -4.64 27.63 3.50
CA GLN A 214 -3.91 28.88 3.31
C GLN A 214 -2.69 28.90 4.24
N ALA A 215 -1.51 28.96 3.67
CA ALA A 215 -0.25 29.08 4.39
C ALA A 215 0.65 30.12 3.71
N ALA A 216 1.65 30.63 4.45
CA ALA A 216 2.63 31.56 3.89
C ALA A 216 3.49 30.89 2.81
N TRP A 217 3.77 29.59 2.98
CA TRP A 217 4.59 28.79 2.08
C TRP A 217 3.93 27.41 1.83
N CYS A 218 4.03 26.90 0.62
CA CYS A 218 3.50 25.58 0.26
C CYS A 218 4.07 24.48 1.17
N ASN A 219 5.36 24.53 1.49
CA ASN A 219 5.99 23.56 2.38
C ASN A 219 5.40 23.57 3.80
N ASP A 220 4.94 24.71 4.33
CA ASP A 220 4.29 24.77 5.64
C ASP A 220 2.94 24.05 5.62
N ALA A 221 2.17 24.23 4.53
CA ALA A 221 0.91 23.52 4.34
C ALA A 221 1.11 22.01 4.26
N LEU A 222 2.10 21.56 3.48
CA LEU A 222 2.43 20.15 3.34
C LEU A 222 2.93 19.54 4.66
N ALA A 223 3.81 20.25 5.38
CA ALA A 223 4.30 19.82 6.68
C ALA A 223 3.18 19.72 7.72
N PHE A 224 2.24 20.67 7.72
CA PHE A 224 1.03 20.61 8.54
C PHE A 224 0.16 19.41 8.19
N CYS A 225 -0.14 19.18 6.90
CA CYS A 225 -0.88 17.99 6.45
C CYS A 225 -0.21 16.70 6.90
N HIS A 226 1.12 16.58 6.72
CA HIS A 226 1.88 15.41 7.15
C HIS A 226 1.75 15.19 8.65
N ALA A 227 1.95 16.24 9.46
CA ALA A 227 1.90 16.14 10.92
C ALA A 227 0.50 15.75 11.43
N VAL A 228 -0.56 16.33 10.86
CA VAL A 228 -1.95 16.00 11.21
C VAL A 228 -2.26 14.54 10.87
N LEU A 229 -1.91 14.08 9.68
CA LEU A 229 -2.19 12.72 9.24
C LEU A 229 -1.37 11.69 10.03
N LEU A 230 -0.11 11.99 10.34
CA LEU A 230 0.76 11.14 11.15
C LEU A 230 0.20 10.92 12.57
N GLN A 231 -0.39 11.96 13.18
CA GLN A 231 -0.96 11.87 14.52
C GLN A 231 -2.32 11.16 14.56
N ALA A 232 -3.03 11.16 13.45
CA ALA A 232 -4.43 10.77 13.44
C ALA A 232 -4.70 9.38 12.85
N ASP A 233 -4.03 9.01 11.77
CA ASP A 233 -4.34 7.77 11.04
C ASP A 233 -3.26 7.45 9.99
N ASP A 234 -2.39 6.49 10.29
CA ASP A 234 -1.35 6.00 9.37
C ASP A 234 -1.92 5.56 8.01
N ALA A 235 -3.09 4.94 8.00
CA ALA A 235 -3.71 4.48 6.77
C ALA A 235 -4.15 5.63 5.86
N LYS A 236 -4.47 6.80 6.40
CA LYS A 236 -4.74 8.01 5.62
C LYS A 236 -3.44 8.64 5.11
N LEU A 237 -2.40 8.70 5.95
CA LEU A 237 -1.09 9.19 5.55
C LEU A 237 -0.54 8.38 4.35
N GLU A 238 -0.68 7.07 4.38
CA GLU A 238 -0.24 6.18 3.31
C GLU A 238 -1.00 6.35 1.98
N ARG A 239 -2.15 7.02 2.00
CA ARG A 239 -2.94 7.37 0.80
C ARG A 239 -2.71 8.79 0.31
N ALA A 240 -1.88 9.56 1.01
CA ALA A 240 -1.61 10.95 0.69
C ALA A 240 -0.49 11.07 -0.35
N LEU A 241 -0.79 11.72 -1.46
CA LEU A 241 0.14 12.00 -2.55
C LEU A 241 0.25 13.50 -2.77
N VAL A 242 1.48 13.99 -2.81
CA VAL A 242 1.83 15.33 -3.30
C VAL A 242 1.93 15.23 -4.81
N VAL A 243 1.14 16.02 -5.52
CA VAL A 243 1.07 15.99 -6.99
C VAL A 243 1.62 17.30 -7.54
N SER A 244 2.70 17.22 -8.31
CA SER A 244 3.42 18.38 -8.85
C SER A 244 3.17 18.64 -10.34
N GLU A 245 2.53 17.69 -11.05
CA GLU A 245 2.30 17.83 -12.50
C GLU A 245 0.84 17.54 -12.88
N PRO A 246 0.26 18.30 -13.83
CA PRO A 246 -1.11 18.10 -14.29
C PRO A 246 -1.39 16.72 -14.89
N GLU A 247 -0.41 16.10 -15.53
CA GLU A 247 -0.52 14.76 -16.12
C GLU A 247 -0.69 13.69 -15.04
N ALA A 248 0.12 13.76 -13.98
CA ALA A 248 -0.01 12.88 -12.83
C ALA A 248 -1.35 13.07 -12.12
N TRP A 249 -1.82 14.33 -12.00
CA TRP A 249 -3.15 14.64 -11.46
C TRP A 249 -4.26 13.96 -12.25
N ARG A 250 -4.27 14.11 -13.59
CA ARG A 250 -5.27 13.47 -14.45
C ARG A 250 -5.23 11.94 -14.31
N TYR A 251 -4.02 11.36 -14.36
CA TYR A 251 -3.83 9.92 -14.19
C TYR A 251 -4.43 9.43 -12.86
N LEU A 252 -4.05 10.04 -11.73
CA LEU A 252 -4.51 9.66 -10.40
C LEU A 252 -6.02 9.88 -10.23
N ALA A 253 -6.56 10.99 -10.74
CA ALA A 253 -7.99 11.27 -10.73
C ALA A 253 -8.81 10.19 -11.45
N MET A 254 -8.25 9.55 -12.46
CA MET A 254 -8.90 8.49 -13.23
C MET A 254 -8.83 7.10 -12.61
N GLN A 255 -8.05 6.89 -11.53
CA GLN A 255 -7.87 5.56 -10.94
C GLN A 255 -9.03 5.09 -10.03
N GLY A 256 -9.92 5.97 -9.61
CA GLY A 256 -11.08 5.61 -8.79
C GLY A 256 -10.76 5.06 -7.39
N SER A 257 -9.56 5.30 -6.88
CA SER A 257 -9.10 4.85 -5.57
C SER A 257 -9.30 5.94 -4.50
N ARG A 258 -9.32 5.53 -3.23
CA ARG A 258 -9.39 6.44 -2.08
C ARG A 258 -8.05 7.13 -1.86
N LEU A 259 -7.79 8.23 -2.56
CA LEU A 259 -6.56 9.01 -2.44
C LEU A 259 -6.82 10.34 -1.73
N ILE A 260 -5.81 10.81 -1.01
CA ILE A 260 -5.68 12.20 -0.57
C ILE A 260 -4.68 12.83 -1.55
N MET A 261 -5.18 13.65 -2.48
CA MET A 261 -4.36 14.27 -3.52
C MET A 261 -4.11 15.74 -3.16
N ILE A 262 -2.85 16.11 -2.98
CA ILE A 262 -2.43 17.46 -2.61
C ILE A 262 -1.71 18.09 -3.81
N PRO A 263 -2.38 18.91 -4.62
CA PRO A 263 -1.74 19.57 -5.75
C PRO A 263 -0.82 20.70 -5.28
N VAL A 264 0.38 20.74 -5.87
CA VAL A 264 1.38 21.82 -5.65
C VAL A 264 1.71 22.54 -6.96
N PHE A 265 0.76 22.55 -7.90
CA PHE A 265 0.82 23.27 -9.17
C PHE A 265 -0.45 24.11 -9.36
N ASP A 266 -0.39 25.09 -10.26
CA ASP A 266 -1.49 26.01 -10.49
C ASP A 266 -2.69 25.38 -11.20
N ASN A 267 -3.90 25.79 -10.79
CA ASN A 267 -5.17 25.45 -11.42
C ASN A 267 -5.42 23.93 -11.63
N PRO A 268 -5.38 23.11 -10.58
CA PRO A 268 -5.75 21.70 -10.71
C PRO A 268 -7.22 21.58 -11.14
N ASP A 269 -7.48 20.70 -12.13
CA ASP A 269 -8.86 20.38 -12.51
C ASP A 269 -9.54 19.56 -11.42
N ILE A 270 -10.12 20.27 -10.44
CA ILE A 270 -10.85 19.70 -9.34
C ILE A 270 -12.13 19.02 -9.81
N GLY A 271 -12.76 19.53 -10.88
CA GLY A 271 -13.97 18.96 -11.48
C GLY A 271 -13.74 17.55 -11.98
N LEU A 272 -12.66 17.32 -12.73
CA LEU A 272 -12.27 15.99 -13.20
C LEU A 272 -12.20 14.98 -12.07
N ALA A 273 -11.65 15.42 -10.98
CA ALA A 273 -11.40 14.58 -9.86
C ALA A 273 -12.66 14.40 -8.95
N LEU A 274 -13.72 15.23 -9.04
CA LEU A 274 -15.01 15.09 -8.34
C LEU A 274 -16.08 14.34 -9.16
N ASN A 275 -16.07 14.51 -10.47
CA ASN A 275 -17.18 14.15 -11.36
C ASN A 275 -17.41 12.65 -11.57
N GLU A 276 -16.50 11.77 -11.15
CA GLU A 276 -16.63 10.35 -11.47
C GLU A 276 -17.02 9.45 -10.27
N ARG A 277 -17.78 9.96 -9.30
CA ARG A 277 -18.22 9.19 -8.10
C ARG A 277 -17.05 8.53 -7.35
N ARG A 278 -15.87 9.13 -7.37
CA ARG A 278 -14.65 8.55 -6.83
C ARG A 278 -14.44 9.05 -5.42
N GLN A 279 -14.12 8.12 -4.54
CA GLN A 279 -13.79 8.38 -3.13
C GLN A 279 -12.36 8.95 -3.05
N CYS A 280 -12.18 10.23 -3.40
CA CYS A 280 -10.90 10.93 -3.26
C CYS A 280 -11.03 12.05 -2.24
N HIS A 281 -10.06 12.16 -1.35
CA HIS A 281 -9.87 13.34 -0.52
C HIS A 281 -8.84 14.27 -1.18
N ARG A 282 -9.09 15.57 -1.11
CA ARG A 282 -8.26 16.62 -1.70
C ARG A 282 -8.09 17.74 -0.73
N VAL A 283 -6.89 18.21 -0.60
CA VAL A 283 -6.49 19.29 0.32
C VAL A 283 -6.01 20.49 -0.48
#